data_4fa4310e9d5a1218f7aed656f37d37fd
#
_entry.id   4fa4310e9d5a1218f7aed656f37d37fd
#
_cell.length_a   1.000
_cell.length_b   1.000
_cell.length_c   1.000
_cell.angle_alpha   90.00
_cell.angle_beta   90.00
_cell.angle_gamma   90.00
#
_symmetry.space_group_name_H-M   'P 1'
#
loop_
_entity.id
_entity.type
_entity.pdbx_description
1 polymer ?
#
loop_
_entity_poly.entity_id
_entity_poly.type
_entity_poly.pdbx_seq_one_letter_code
_entity_poly.pdbx_strand_id
1 'polypeptide(L)'
;MGRVTIVDVHSYRIKEHPNGVNKGLRRPDICLGTDPFHTPEWLDGAAFRAFETAGSVIRNEPYAGTYIPLAFYTENSDVTSVMMENREDNLTGDHFDKSVQALVRLINEIQARGNATSN
;
A
#
# COMPACT_ATOMS: atom_id res chain seq x y z
N MET A 1 1.42 -0.84 -24.51
CA MET A 1 1.61 -0.18 -23.20
C MET A 1 2.49 -1.07 -22.33
N GLY A 2 3.47 -0.49 -21.68
CA GLY A 2 4.33 -1.22 -20.76
C GLY A 2 3.65 -1.48 -19.43
N ARG A 3 4.42 -2.01 -18.47
CA ARG A 3 3.92 -2.22 -17.12
C ARG A 3 3.91 -0.93 -16.33
N VAL A 4 2.94 -0.80 -15.45
CA VAL A 4 2.85 0.32 -14.52
C VAL A 4 2.50 -0.21 -13.13
N THR A 5 3.11 0.39 -12.11
CA THR A 5 2.76 0.10 -10.72
C THR A 5 2.26 1.36 -10.06
N ILE A 6 1.08 1.27 -9.49
CA ILE A 6 0.46 2.36 -8.74
C ILE A 6 0.75 2.14 -7.26
N VAL A 7 1.28 3.15 -6.60
CA VAL A 7 1.41 3.18 -5.15
C VAL A 7 0.45 4.23 -4.64
N ASP A 8 -0.65 3.77 -4.08
CA ASP A 8 -1.78 4.60 -3.66
C ASP A 8 -1.61 4.96 -2.18
N VAL A 9 -1.34 6.23 -1.87
CA VAL A 9 -0.95 6.66 -0.52
C VAL A 9 -2.08 7.45 0.12
N HIS A 10 -2.50 6.99 1.28
CA HIS A 10 -3.57 7.59 2.08
C HIS A 10 -3.20 7.72 3.55
N SER A 11 -4.05 8.41 4.30
CA SER A 11 -4.00 8.42 5.76
C SER A 11 -5.39 8.16 6.32
N TYR A 12 -5.47 7.63 7.53
CA TYR A 12 -6.74 7.32 8.16
C TYR A 12 -6.72 7.70 9.65
N ARG A 13 -7.91 7.84 10.22
CA ARG A 13 -8.10 8.34 11.58
C ARG A 13 -7.73 7.28 12.62
N ILE A 14 -7.15 7.74 13.74
CA ILE A 14 -6.85 6.88 14.89
C ILE A 14 -8.13 6.26 15.43
N LYS A 15 -9.19 7.08 15.56
CA LYS A 15 -10.47 6.64 16.11
C LYS A 15 -11.45 6.31 15.00
N GLU A 16 -12.19 5.22 15.19
CA GLU A 16 -13.25 4.87 14.25
C GLU A 16 -14.37 5.91 14.30
N HIS A 17 -14.98 6.14 13.12
CA HIS A 17 -16.10 7.05 13.01
C HIS A 17 -17.34 6.40 13.65
N PRO A 18 -18.17 7.14 14.43
CA PRO A 18 -19.35 6.57 15.07
C PRO A 18 -20.32 5.86 14.11
N ASN A 19 -20.41 6.34 12.88
CA ASN A 19 -21.25 5.77 11.85
C ASN A 19 -20.45 5.01 10.78
N GLY A 20 -19.19 4.71 11.06
CA GLY A 20 -18.31 4.04 10.10
C GLY A 20 -18.63 2.56 9.94
N VAL A 21 -18.41 2.04 8.73
CA VAL A 21 -18.64 0.60 8.44
C VAL A 21 -17.47 -0.27 8.94
N ASN A 22 -16.36 0.34 9.33
CA ASN A 22 -15.14 -0.38 9.74
C ASN A 22 -14.95 -0.40 11.26
N LYS A 23 -16.04 -0.39 12.01
CA LYS A 23 -15.99 -0.44 13.47
C LYS A 23 -15.51 -1.80 13.95
N GLY A 24 -14.74 -1.77 15.05
CA GLY A 24 -14.25 -2.98 15.70
C GLY A 24 -13.09 -3.65 14.99
N LEU A 25 -12.63 -3.11 13.87
CA LEU A 25 -11.46 -3.63 13.16
C LEU A 25 -10.17 -3.07 13.75
N ARG A 26 -9.07 -3.81 13.59
CA ARG A 26 -7.76 -3.39 14.06
C ARG A 26 -7.29 -2.15 13.29
N ARG A 27 -6.55 -1.29 13.97
CA ARG A 27 -6.04 -0.04 13.40
C ARG A 27 -4.51 0.04 13.55
N PRO A 28 -3.77 -0.67 12.67
CA PRO A 28 -2.31 -0.69 12.73
C PRO A 28 -1.71 0.66 12.34
N ASP A 29 -0.41 0.81 12.53
CA ASP A 29 0.31 1.99 12.06
C ASP A 29 0.13 2.18 10.55
N ILE A 30 0.19 1.08 9.81
CA ILE A 30 0.02 1.07 8.34
C ILE A 30 -0.94 -0.04 7.95
N CYS A 31 -1.95 0.35 7.17
CA CYS A 31 -2.83 -0.60 6.50
C CYS A 31 -2.33 -0.80 5.07
N LEU A 32 -2.03 -2.04 4.72
CA LEU A 32 -1.62 -2.40 3.37
C LEU A 32 -2.83 -2.91 2.60
N GLY A 33 -3.25 -2.15 1.58
CA GLY A 33 -4.39 -2.51 0.75
C GLY A 33 -3.95 -3.24 -0.52
N THR A 34 -4.60 -4.37 -0.82
CA THR A 34 -4.25 -5.20 -1.96
C THR A 34 -5.50 -5.59 -2.75
N ASP A 35 -5.28 -5.96 -4.01
CA ASP A 35 -6.32 -6.47 -4.92
C ASP A 35 -5.90 -7.84 -5.45
N PRO A 36 -6.81 -8.84 -5.45
CA PRO A 36 -6.45 -10.20 -5.88
C PRO A 36 -5.88 -10.31 -7.29
N PHE A 37 -6.30 -9.43 -8.20
CA PHE A 37 -5.84 -9.44 -9.59
C PHE A 37 -4.64 -8.53 -9.82
N HIS A 38 -4.60 -7.35 -9.17
CA HIS A 38 -3.63 -6.30 -9.46
C HIS A 38 -2.48 -6.18 -8.45
N THR A 39 -2.49 -6.98 -7.38
CA THR A 39 -1.38 -7.00 -6.42
C THR A 39 -0.72 -8.38 -6.43
N PRO A 40 0.26 -8.59 -7.34
CA PRO A 40 0.95 -9.88 -7.39
C PRO A 40 1.79 -10.11 -6.14
N GLU A 41 2.15 -11.38 -5.89
CA GLU A 41 2.91 -11.77 -4.69
C GLU A 41 4.18 -10.95 -4.50
N TRP A 42 4.91 -10.67 -5.57
CA TRP A 42 6.16 -9.92 -5.46
C TRP A 42 5.91 -8.50 -4.92
N LEU A 43 4.82 -7.85 -5.38
CA LEU A 43 4.47 -6.49 -4.95
C LEU A 43 3.95 -6.49 -3.52
N ASP A 44 3.10 -7.44 -3.17
CA ASP A 44 2.61 -7.60 -1.81
C ASP A 44 3.77 -7.79 -0.82
N GLY A 45 4.68 -8.71 -1.15
CA GLY A 45 5.85 -8.98 -0.31
C GLY A 45 6.78 -7.79 -0.18
N ALA A 46 7.07 -7.11 -1.31
CA ALA A 46 7.91 -5.91 -1.32
C ALA A 46 7.32 -4.80 -0.45
N ALA A 47 6.02 -4.57 -0.60
CA ALA A 47 5.32 -3.54 0.18
C ALA A 47 5.30 -3.90 1.68
N PHE A 48 4.99 -5.14 2.01
CA PHE A 48 4.97 -5.56 3.41
C PHE A 48 6.33 -5.39 4.08
N ARG A 49 7.41 -5.85 3.43
CA ARG A 49 8.77 -5.72 3.97
C ARG A 49 9.18 -4.26 4.12
N ALA A 50 8.82 -3.42 3.16
CA ALA A 50 9.11 -1.99 3.25
C ALA A 50 8.35 -1.33 4.39
N PHE A 51 7.05 -1.57 4.47
CA PHE A 51 6.18 -0.87 5.44
C PHE A 51 6.42 -1.33 6.88
N GLU A 52 6.79 -2.58 7.12
CA GLU A 52 7.08 -3.06 8.48
C GLU A 52 8.30 -2.36 9.11
N THR A 53 9.14 -1.71 8.30
CA THR A 53 10.23 -0.88 8.84
C THR A 53 9.71 0.41 9.48
N ALA A 54 8.48 0.80 9.20
CA ALA A 54 7.87 2.04 9.70
C ALA A 54 6.88 1.81 10.85
N GLY A 55 6.44 0.58 11.08
CA GLY A 55 5.51 0.27 12.16
C GLY A 55 4.76 -1.03 11.94
N SER A 56 3.68 -1.22 12.69
CA SER A 56 2.83 -2.40 12.53
C SER A 56 2.06 -2.33 11.21
N VAL A 57 1.97 -3.47 10.52
CA VAL A 57 1.29 -3.56 9.23
C VAL A 57 0.26 -4.68 9.27
N ILE A 58 -0.95 -4.37 8.81
CA ILE A 58 -2.01 -5.37 8.62
C ILE A 58 -2.57 -5.20 7.21
N ARG A 59 -2.78 -6.32 6.52
CA ARG A 59 -3.35 -6.30 5.17
C ARG A 59 -4.86 -6.15 5.22
N ASN A 60 -5.35 -5.20 4.43
CA ASN A 60 -6.78 -5.01 4.16
C ASN A 60 -7.65 -4.80 5.40
N GLU A 61 -7.08 -4.28 6.46
CA GLU A 61 -7.78 -3.95 7.69
C GLU A 61 -7.16 -2.70 8.34
N PRO A 62 -7.94 -1.65 8.65
CA PRO A 62 -9.41 -1.60 8.58
C PRO A 62 -9.98 -1.30 7.20
N TYR A 63 -9.12 -1.02 6.22
CA TYR A 63 -9.53 -0.72 4.85
C TYR A 63 -8.91 -1.70 3.88
N ALA A 64 -9.71 -2.16 2.91
CA ALA A 64 -9.27 -3.14 1.93
C ALA A 64 -9.15 -2.51 0.54
N GLY A 65 -8.35 -3.17 -0.33
CA GLY A 65 -8.26 -2.79 -1.72
C GLY A 65 -7.24 -1.70 -1.99
N THR A 66 -7.10 -1.39 -3.27
CA THR A 66 -6.20 -0.35 -3.77
C THR A 66 -6.80 0.24 -5.05
N TYR A 67 -6.38 1.43 -5.43
CA TYR A 67 -6.91 2.09 -6.62
C TYR A 67 -6.38 1.45 -7.91
N ILE A 68 -7.31 1.10 -8.79
CA ILE A 68 -7.01 0.69 -10.17
C ILE A 68 -7.97 1.44 -11.08
N PRO A 69 -7.48 2.06 -12.18
CA PRO A 69 -8.38 2.69 -13.15
C PRO A 69 -9.40 1.68 -13.68
N LEU A 70 -10.65 2.08 -13.75
CA LEU A 70 -11.75 1.20 -14.10
C LEU A 70 -11.55 0.50 -15.44
N ALA A 71 -10.95 1.20 -16.42
CA ALA A 71 -10.68 0.64 -17.74
C ALA A 71 -9.76 -0.59 -17.72
N PHE A 72 -8.94 -0.73 -16.66
CA PHE A 72 -7.97 -1.83 -16.53
C PHE A 72 -8.37 -2.86 -15.47
N TYR A 73 -9.43 -2.59 -14.74
CA TYR A 73 -9.82 -3.41 -13.60
C TYR A 73 -10.19 -4.82 -14.07
N THR A 74 -9.51 -5.82 -13.53
CA THR A 74 -9.59 -7.25 -13.87
C THR A 74 -9.29 -7.58 -15.34
N GLU A 75 -8.82 -6.60 -16.12
CA GLU A 75 -8.58 -6.76 -17.55
C GLU A 75 -7.09 -6.77 -17.92
N ASN A 76 -6.28 -5.95 -17.25
CA ASN A 76 -4.88 -5.78 -17.64
C ASN A 76 -3.95 -6.03 -16.45
N SER A 77 -3.28 -7.17 -16.44
CA SER A 77 -2.34 -7.57 -15.37
C SER A 77 -1.02 -6.79 -15.38
N ASP A 78 -0.73 -6.01 -16.42
CA ASP A 78 0.42 -5.12 -16.46
C ASP A 78 0.20 -3.86 -15.62
N VAL A 79 -1.04 -3.61 -15.19
CA VAL A 79 -1.37 -2.56 -14.23
C VAL A 79 -1.40 -3.22 -12.85
N THR A 80 -0.37 -2.93 -12.04
CA THR A 80 -0.29 -3.42 -10.67
C THR A 80 -0.50 -2.28 -9.69
N SER A 81 -0.96 -2.58 -8.49
CA SER A 81 -1.30 -1.54 -7.53
C SER A 81 -1.21 -2.07 -6.10
N VAL A 82 -0.80 -1.20 -5.19
CA VAL A 82 -0.81 -1.45 -3.77
C VAL A 82 -1.14 -0.14 -3.04
N MET A 83 -1.91 -0.22 -1.98
CA MET A 83 -2.26 0.94 -1.16
C MET A 83 -1.48 0.91 0.15
N MET A 84 -0.95 2.06 0.53
CA MET A 84 -0.39 2.30 1.85
C MET A 84 -1.25 3.32 2.57
N GLU A 85 -1.87 2.94 3.67
CA GLU A 85 -2.68 3.86 4.47
C GLU A 85 -2.01 4.06 5.83
N ASN A 86 -1.46 5.27 6.06
CA ASN A 86 -0.86 5.62 7.34
C ASN A 86 -1.92 6.05 8.34
N ARG A 87 -1.85 5.53 9.56
CA ARG A 87 -2.66 6.09 10.64
C ARG A 87 -2.19 7.53 10.91
N GLU A 88 -3.13 8.43 11.15
CA GLU A 88 -2.85 9.89 11.16
C GLU A 88 -1.81 10.35 12.17
N ASP A 89 -1.61 9.60 13.29
CA ASP A 89 -0.59 9.91 14.27
C ASP A 89 0.84 9.66 13.76
N ASN A 90 0.99 8.96 12.63
CA ASN A 90 2.28 8.67 12.00
C ASN A 90 2.71 9.73 10.98
N LEU A 91 1.98 10.85 10.89
CA LEU A 91 2.25 11.89 9.89
C LEU A 91 3.14 13.01 10.42
N THR A 92 3.72 12.85 11.61
CA THR A 92 4.61 13.83 12.23
C THR A 92 5.82 13.13 12.87
N GLY A 93 6.94 13.86 12.97
CA GLY A 93 8.14 13.41 13.67
C GLY A 93 8.80 12.20 13.03
N ASP A 94 9.36 11.33 13.87
CA ASP A 94 10.11 10.16 13.45
C ASP A 94 9.24 9.16 12.69
N HIS A 95 7.96 9.04 13.03
CA HIS A 95 7.04 8.15 12.34
C HIS A 95 6.84 8.57 10.88
N PHE A 96 6.73 9.88 10.65
CA PHE A 96 6.61 10.40 9.28
C PHE A 96 7.86 10.07 8.47
N ASP A 97 9.04 10.31 9.04
CA ASP A 97 10.31 10.02 8.38
C ASP A 97 10.44 8.54 8.02
N LYS A 98 10.06 7.66 8.93
CA LYS A 98 10.09 6.21 8.68
C LYS A 98 9.11 5.81 7.57
N SER A 99 7.94 6.42 7.53
CA SER A 99 6.95 6.16 6.47
C SER A 99 7.46 6.61 5.11
N VAL A 100 8.10 7.77 5.04
CA VAL A 100 8.72 8.26 3.80
C VAL A 100 9.83 7.31 3.34
N GLN A 101 10.70 6.88 4.24
CA GLN A 101 11.77 5.94 3.93
C GLN A 101 11.21 4.59 3.45
N ALA A 102 10.13 4.12 4.05
CA ALA A 102 9.47 2.89 3.61
C ALA A 102 8.94 3.01 2.18
N LEU A 103 8.32 4.13 1.84
CA LEU A 103 7.87 4.40 0.47
C LEU A 103 9.03 4.43 -0.50
N VAL A 104 10.15 5.08 -0.14
CA VAL A 104 11.35 5.13 -0.99
C VAL A 104 11.89 3.71 -1.23
N ARG A 105 11.95 2.87 -0.20
CA ARG A 105 12.38 1.48 -0.34
C ARG A 105 11.49 0.72 -1.32
N LEU A 106 10.19 0.87 -1.18
CA LEU A 106 9.23 0.20 -2.07
C LEU A 106 9.41 0.65 -3.53
N ILE A 107 9.50 1.96 -3.75
CA ILE A 107 9.68 2.51 -5.09
C ILE A 107 10.99 2.01 -5.71
N ASN A 108 12.06 1.99 -4.95
CA ASN A 108 13.35 1.49 -5.43
C ASN A 108 13.27 0.00 -5.79
N GLU A 109 12.59 -0.80 -5.00
CA GLU A 109 12.42 -2.22 -5.28
C GLU A 109 11.57 -2.46 -6.52
N ILE A 110 10.50 -1.69 -6.70
CA ILE A 110 9.66 -1.74 -7.90
C ILE A 110 10.50 -1.39 -9.15
N GLN A 111 11.29 -0.33 -9.07
CA GLN A 111 12.15 0.09 -10.19
C GLN A 111 13.21 -0.95 -10.51
N ALA A 112 13.86 -1.51 -9.49
CA ALA A 112 14.88 -2.54 -9.67
C ALA A 112 14.29 -3.78 -10.35
N ARG A 113 13.08 -4.17 -9.99
CA ARG A 113 12.37 -5.28 -10.61
C ARG A 113 12.01 -4.99 -12.06
N GLY A 114 11.54 -3.77 -12.34
CA GLY A 114 11.23 -3.34 -13.72
C GLY A 114 12.46 -3.37 -14.60
N ASN A 115 13.59 -2.88 -14.11
CA ASN A 115 14.86 -2.89 -14.83
C ASN A 115 15.35 -4.32 -15.08
N ALA A 116 15.20 -5.21 -14.10
CA ALA A 116 15.61 -6.61 -14.23
C ALA A 116 14.77 -7.36 -15.25
N THR A 117 13.50 -6.99 -15.44
CA THR A 117 12.58 -7.66 -16.37
C THR A 117 12.56 -7.04 -17.76
N SER A 118 13.18 -5.88 -17.95
CA SER A 118 13.19 -5.18 -19.24
C SER A 118 14.36 -5.59 -20.16
N ASN A 119 15.17 -6.53 -19.72
CA ASN A 119 16.30 -7.04 -20.52
C ASN A 119 15.92 -8.28 -21.32
#